data_f82d5138aa29138fa9fc1cbdb581fec5
#
_entry.id   f82d5138aa29138fa9fc1cbdb581fec5
#
_cell.length_a   1.000
_cell.length_b   1.000
_cell.length_c   1.000
_cell.angle_alpha   90.00
_cell.angle_beta   90.00
_cell.angle_gamma   90.00
#
_symmetry.space_group_name_H-M   'P 1'
#
loop_
_entity.id
_entity.type
_entity.pdbx_description
1 polymer ?
#
loop_
_entity_poly.entity_id
_entity_poly.type
_entity_poly.pdbx_seq_one_letter_code
_entity_poly.pdbx_strand_id
1 'polypeptide(L)'
;MSSSEKKHNFHLVDPSPWPIYVSFATLIMAFGAVYYFHTKTLWLLLIGFALVFYGAFMWWRDVIEEAEHQGHHTEVVQIGHRYGMTLFIASEVMFFVAWFWAYFNASLFPTEAIGGMWPPPDIKTFDPWDIPLINTLILLLSGTTVTWAHQAMIEND
;
A
#
# COMPACT_ATOMS: atom_id res chain seq x y z
N MET A 1 -26.02 25.79 19.77
CA MET A 1 -24.97 25.93 18.75
C MET A 1 -25.65 25.74 17.40
N SER A 2 -25.64 26.79 16.54
CA SER A 2 -26.34 26.80 15.25
C SER A 2 -25.73 25.71 14.35
N SER A 3 -26.52 24.72 13.95
CA SER A 3 -26.16 23.80 12.89
C SER A 3 -26.00 24.59 11.60
N SER A 4 -24.78 24.91 11.24
CA SER A 4 -24.45 25.49 9.93
C SER A 4 -24.97 24.54 8.87
N GLU A 5 -26.03 24.96 8.17
CA GLU A 5 -26.61 24.21 7.06
C GLU A 5 -25.49 23.92 6.03
N LYS A 6 -25.14 22.64 5.85
CA LYS A 6 -24.06 22.22 4.94
C LYS A 6 -24.43 22.65 3.51
N LYS A 7 -23.79 23.68 2.99
CA LYS A 7 -24.01 24.20 1.62
C LYS A 7 -23.48 23.29 0.51
N HIS A 8 -22.85 22.16 0.85
CA HIS A 8 -22.24 21.22 -0.10
C HIS A 8 -22.19 19.80 0.48
N ASN A 9 -22.07 18.82 -0.40
CA ASN A 9 -22.01 17.41 -0.04
C ASN A 9 -20.56 16.87 0.10
N PHE A 10 -19.56 17.74 0.09
CA PHE A 10 -18.18 17.35 0.30
C PHE A 10 -17.89 17.14 1.78
N HIS A 11 -17.01 16.18 2.07
CA HIS A 11 -16.48 15.96 3.40
C HIS A 11 -15.32 16.93 3.67
N LEU A 12 -15.53 17.89 4.53
CA LEU A 12 -14.46 18.72 5.10
C LEU A 12 -14.01 18.06 6.39
N VAL A 13 -12.81 17.48 6.35
CA VAL A 13 -12.24 16.73 7.47
C VAL A 13 -11.89 17.69 8.61
N ASP A 14 -12.35 17.37 9.83
CA ASP A 14 -11.97 18.11 11.02
C ASP A 14 -10.46 17.94 11.33
N PRO A 15 -9.81 18.93 11.97
CA PRO A 15 -8.41 18.82 12.34
C PRO A 15 -8.15 17.59 13.21
N SER A 16 -7.25 16.72 12.76
CA SER A 16 -6.89 15.47 13.42
C SER A 16 -5.37 15.43 13.70
N PRO A 17 -4.93 14.83 14.81
CA PRO A 17 -3.51 14.70 15.14
C PRO A 17 -2.83 13.56 14.35
N TRP A 18 -3.60 12.65 13.75
CA TRP A 18 -3.08 11.42 13.17
C TRP A 18 -2.11 11.64 11.99
N PRO A 19 -2.36 12.56 11.05
CA PRO A 19 -1.41 12.78 9.94
C PRO A 19 -0.01 13.15 10.42
N ILE A 20 0.09 14.07 11.37
CA ILE A 20 1.38 14.49 11.92
C ILE A 20 2.02 13.38 12.76
N TYR A 21 1.22 12.68 13.58
CA TYR A 21 1.70 11.55 14.37
C TYR A 21 2.29 10.45 13.47
N VAL A 22 1.54 10.00 12.45
CA VAL A 22 1.99 8.94 11.53
C VAL A 22 3.21 9.36 10.73
N SER A 23 3.32 10.65 10.37
CA SER A 23 4.51 11.19 9.70
C SER A 23 5.78 11.02 10.55
N PHE A 24 5.72 11.39 11.83
CA PHE A 24 6.84 11.19 12.76
C PHE A 24 7.12 9.70 13.04
N ALA A 25 6.08 8.90 13.20
CA ALA A 25 6.22 7.45 13.38
C ALA A 25 6.91 6.79 12.18
N THR A 26 6.52 7.16 10.96
CA THR A 26 7.15 6.70 9.72
C THR A 26 8.60 7.16 9.59
N LEU A 27 8.90 8.39 10.02
CA LEU A 27 10.26 8.89 10.06
C LEU A 27 11.15 8.04 10.99
N ILE A 28 10.66 7.74 12.22
CA ILE A 28 11.35 6.86 13.17
C ILE A 28 11.57 5.47 12.56
N MET A 29 10.55 4.91 11.89
CA MET A 29 10.65 3.62 11.21
C MET A 29 11.70 3.64 10.10
N ALA A 30 11.74 4.69 9.28
CA ALA A 30 12.72 4.84 8.20
C ALA A 30 14.16 4.95 8.73
N PHE A 31 14.37 5.77 9.76
CA PHE A 31 15.66 5.82 10.45
C PHE A 31 16.04 4.48 11.09
N GLY A 32 15.07 3.79 11.67
CA GLY A 32 15.23 2.44 12.22
C GLY A 32 15.67 1.43 11.16
N ALA A 33 15.12 1.51 9.96
CA ALA A 33 15.51 0.67 8.83
C ALA A 33 16.96 0.94 8.40
N VAL A 34 17.32 2.21 8.20
CA VAL A 34 18.69 2.59 7.87
C VAL A 34 19.67 2.15 8.95
N TYR A 35 19.34 2.39 10.21
CA TYR A 35 20.16 1.97 11.35
C TYR A 35 20.35 0.44 11.38
N TYR A 36 19.28 -0.32 11.13
CA TYR A 36 19.33 -1.78 11.04
C TYR A 36 20.28 -2.27 9.94
N PHE A 37 20.27 -1.67 8.76
CA PHE A 37 21.19 -2.05 7.68
C PHE A 37 22.67 -1.87 8.06
N HIS A 38 22.98 -0.84 8.85
CA HIS A 38 24.35 -0.57 9.28
C HIS A 38 24.79 -1.36 10.51
N THR A 39 23.92 -1.54 11.49
CA THR A 39 24.29 -2.08 12.81
C THR A 39 23.72 -3.48 13.10
N LYS A 40 22.77 -3.97 12.26
CA LYS A 40 21.98 -5.20 12.47
C LYS A 40 21.13 -5.16 13.77
N THR A 41 20.88 -3.99 14.33
CA THR A 41 20.11 -3.79 15.54
C THR A 41 18.66 -3.44 15.23
N LEU A 42 17.71 -4.26 15.65
CA LEU A 42 16.28 -4.19 15.25
C LEU A 42 15.43 -3.23 16.08
N TRP A 43 15.87 -2.84 17.29
CA TRP A 43 14.99 -2.17 18.26
C TRP A 43 14.31 -0.92 17.75
N LEU A 44 15.07 -0.03 17.09
CA LEU A 44 14.52 1.23 16.58
C LEU A 44 13.49 0.99 15.47
N LEU A 45 13.74 0.00 14.62
CA LEU A 45 12.82 -0.40 13.56
C LEU A 45 11.52 -0.96 14.14
N LEU A 46 11.60 -1.84 15.14
CA LEU A 46 10.42 -2.41 15.80
C LEU A 46 9.58 -1.35 16.52
N ILE A 47 10.24 -0.40 17.18
CA ILE A 47 9.54 0.75 17.79
C ILE A 47 8.82 1.56 16.70
N GLY A 48 9.49 1.87 15.59
CA GLY A 48 8.90 2.59 14.46
C GLY A 48 7.68 1.87 13.90
N PHE A 49 7.76 0.55 13.69
CA PHE A 49 6.61 -0.27 13.28
C PHE A 49 5.44 -0.19 14.27
N ALA A 50 5.72 -0.37 15.56
CA ALA A 50 4.68 -0.30 16.59
C ALA A 50 3.96 1.04 16.62
N LEU A 51 4.71 2.15 16.48
CA LEU A 51 4.14 3.50 16.41
C LEU A 51 3.30 3.71 15.14
N VAL A 52 3.76 3.25 13.99
CA VAL A 52 3.01 3.34 12.73
C VAL A 52 1.71 2.54 12.81
N PHE A 53 1.77 1.29 13.30
CA PHE A 53 0.57 0.47 13.46
C PHE A 53 -0.44 1.08 14.43
N TYR A 54 0.03 1.61 15.56
CA TYR A 54 -0.84 2.29 16.50
C TYR A 54 -1.51 3.52 15.86
N GLY A 55 -0.75 4.38 15.19
CA GLY A 55 -1.28 5.56 14.53
C GLY A 55 -2.25 5.22 13.41
N ALA A 56 -1.93 4.21 12.60
CA ALA A 56 -2.81 3.72 11.55
C ALA A 56 -4.12 3.19 12.12
N PHE A 57 -4.06 2.34 13.15
CA PHE A 57 -5.25 1.80 13.82
C PHE A 57 -6.17 2.89 14.35
N MET A 58 -5.62 3.87 15.04
CA MET A 58 -6.40 4.98 15.61
C MET A 58 -6.99 5.87 14.52
N TRP A 59 -6.22 6.16 13.45
CA TRP A 59 -6.72 6.95 12.32
C TRP A 59 -7.86 6.24 11.59
N TRP A 60 -7.71 4.94 11.30
CA TRP A 60 -8.78 4.18 10.66
C TRP A 60 -10.04 4.07 11.51
N ARG A 61 -9.89 4.00 12.84
CA ARG A 61 -11.04 4.04 13.74
C ARG A 61 -11.82 5.35 13.61
N ASP A 62 -11.13 6.49 13.54
CA ASP A 62 -11.78 7.78 13.34
C ASP A 62 -12.48 7.85 11.98
N VAL A 63 -11.88 7.31 10.91
CA VAL A 63 -12.52 7.22 9.57
C VAL A 63 -13.81 6.39 9.62
N ILE A 64 -13.82 5.29 10.37
CA ILE A 64 -15.03 4.45 10.54
C ILE A 64 -16.11 5.25 11.28
N GLU A 65 -15.75 5.95 12.32
CA GLU A 65 -16.68 6.81 13.09
C GLU A 65 -17.30 7.91 12.21
N GLU A 66 -16.50 8.56 11.38
CA GLU A 66 -16.95 9.56 10.39
C GLU A 66 -17.92 8.96 9.37
N ALA A 67 -17.70 7.73 8.95
CA ALA A 67 -18.53 7.04 7.97
C ALA A 67 -19.87 6.57 8.54
N GLU A 68 -19.83 5.90 9.70
CA GLU A 68 -20.99 5.18 10.24
C GLU A 68 -21.87 6.05 11.15
N HIS A 69 -21.26 6.93 11.98
CA HIS A 69 -21.99 7.68 12.99
C HIS A 69 -22.19 9.14 12.64
N GLN A 70 -21.23 9.75 11.96
CA GLN A 70 -21.29 11.18 11.63
C GLN A 70 -21.93 11.47 10.26
N GLY A 71 -22.12 10.45 9.43
CA GLY A 71 -22.78 10.58 8.12
C GLY A 71 -22.02 11.46 7.12
N HIS A 72 -20.70 11.58 7.27
CA HIS A 72 -19.87 12.38 6.37
C HIS A 72 -19.63 11.76 5.01
N HIS A 73 -19.86 10.44 4.86
CA HIS A 73 -19.69 9.72 3.61
C HIS A 73 -20.95 9.80 2.73
N THR A 74 -21.22 10.99 2.21
CA THR A 74 -22.30 11.26 1.27
C THR A 74 -22.08 10.51 -0.06
N GLU A 75 -23.10 10.47 -0.95
CA GLU A 75 -22.99 9.87 -2.28
C GLU A 75 -21.82 10.44 -3.10
N VAL A 76 -21.59 11.76 -3.01
CA VAL A 76 -20.47 12.43 -3.68
C VAL A 76 -19.13 11.92 -3.17
N VAL A 77 -19.00 11.73 -1.84
CA VAL A 77 -17.79 11.18 -1.22
C VAL A 77 -17.58 9.72 -1.62
N GLN A 78 -18.64 8.91 -1.67
CA GLN A 78 -18.56 7.51 -2.14
C GLN A 78 -18.09 7.40 -3.60
N ILE A 79 -18.59 8.29 -4.46
CA ILE A 79 -18.09 8.37 -5.85
C ILE A 79 -16.60 8.75 -5.86
N GLY A 80 -16.20 9.72 -5.02
CA GLY A 80 -14.79 10.11 -4.85
C GLY A 80 -13.91 8.93 -4.44
N HIS A 81 -14.35 8.09 -3.50
CA HIS A 81 -13.63 6.87 -3.09
C HIS A 81 -13.49 5.86 -4.23
N ARG A 82 -14.52 5.68 -5.06
CA ARG A 82 -14.45 4.78 -6.23
C ARG A 82 -13.45 5.28 -7.27
N TYR A 83 -13.42 6.58 -7.56
CA TYR A 83 -12.41 7.16 -8.43
C TYR A 83 -11.01 7.05 -7.83
N GLY A 84 -10.88 7.29 -6.53
CA GLY A 84 -9.60 7.11 -5.81
C GLY A 84 -9.07 5.68 -5.94
N MET A 85 -9.92 4.66 -5.78
CA MET A 85 -9.54 3.26 -5.97
C MET A 85 -9.15 2.97 -7.42
N THR A 86 -9.88 3.50 -8.39
CA THR A 86 -9.54 3.33 -9.82
C THR A 86 -8.19 3.93 -10.15
N LEU A 87 -7.88 5.11 -9.64
CA LEU A 87 -6.58 5.76 -9.82
C LEU A 87 -5.45 5.01 -9.09
N PHE A 88 -5.74 4.46 -7.92
CA PHE A 88 -4.80 3.61 -7.19
C PHE A 88 -4.44 2.36 -8.01
N ILE A 89 -5.43 1.65 -8.54
CA ILE A 89 -5.20 0.49 -9.41
C ILE A 89 -4.41 0.89 -10.67
N ALA A 90 -4.71 2.04 -11.26
CA ALA A 90 -3.94 2.56 -12.39
C ALA A 90 -2.47 2.80 -12.02
N SER A 91 -2.19 3.32 -10.83
CA SER A 91 -0.81 3.51 -10.34
C SER A 91 -0.07 2.18 -10.14
N GLU A 92 -0.76 1.16 -9.62
CA GLU A 92 -0.21 -0.20 -9.50
C GLU A 92 0.14 -0.81 -10.87
N VAL A 93 -0.73 -0.64 -11.86
CA VAL A 93 -0.45 -1.06 -13.24
C VAL A 93 0.79 -0.36 -13.77
N MET A 94 0.91 0.95 -13.58
CA MET A 94 2.09 1.72 -14.02
C MET A 94 3.37 1.30 -13.30
N PHE A 95 3.28 0.91 -12.03
CA PHE A 95 4.41 0.34 -11.29
C PHE A 95 4.92 -0.95 -11.98
N PHE A 96 4.03 -1.86 -12.34
CA PHE A 96 4.41 -3.07 -13.08
C PHE A 96 4.96 -2.75 -14.48
N VAL A 97 4.34 -1.82 -15.20
CA VAL A 97 4.84 -1.37 -16.51
C VAL A 97 6.29 -0.88 -16.41
N ALA A 98 6.62 -0.08 -15.39
CA ALA A 98 7.98 0.41 -15.18
C ALA A 98 8.98 -0.71 -14.95
N TRP A 99 8.64 -1.70 -14.11
CA TRP A 99 9.51 -2.84 -13.83
C TRP A 99 9.67 -3.78 -15.02
N PHE A 100 8.60 -4.09 -15.75
CA PHE A 100 8.69 -4.88 -16.97
C PHE A 100 9.48 -4.16 -18.06
N TRP A 101 9.30 -2.85 -18.19
CA TRP A 101 10.11 -2.05 -19.10
C TRP A 101 11.59 -2.13 -18.76
N ALA A 102 11.95 -1.92 -17.49
CA ALA A 102 13.34 -2.03 -17.04
C ALA A 102 13.94 -3.41 -17.34
N TYR A 103 13.19 -4.47 -17.04
CA TYR A 103 13.59 -5.84 -17.32
C TYR A 103 13.80 -6.09 -18.83
N PHE A 104 12.83 -5.77 -19.66
CA PHE A 104 12.93 -5.99 -21.10
C PHE A 104 13.99 -5.09 -21.75
N ASN A 105 14.15 -3.87 -21.29
CA ASN A 105 15.22 -3.00 -21.76
C ASN A 105 16.60 -3.60 -21.48
N ALA A 106 16.83 -4.13 -20.29
CA ALA A 106 18.09 -4.76 -19.93
C ALA A 106 18.32 -6.09 -20.66
N SER A 107 17.26 -6.87 -20.89
CA SER A 107 17.37 -8.19 -21.54
C SER A 107 17.52 -8.10 -23.05
N LEU A 108 16.88 -7.13 -23.72
CA LEU A 108 16.94 -6.97 -25.18
C LEU A 108 18.13 -6.11 -25.62
N PHE A 109 18.59 -5.21 -24.75
CA PHE A 109 19.68 -4.28 -25.02
C PHE A 109 20.71 -4.32 -23.88
N PRO A 110 21.41 -5.46 -23.68
CA PRO A 110 22.37 -5.60 -22.60
C PRO A 110 23.55 -4.62 -22.79
N THR A 111 23.82 -3.82 -21.76
CA THR A 111 24.90 -2.84 -21.76
C THR A 111 26.26 -3.48 -21.39
N GLU A 112 27.36 -2.82 -21.74
CA GLU A 112 28.71 -3.26 -21.34
C GLU A 112 28.86 -3.35 -19.82
N ALA A 113 28.16 -2.51 -19.06
CA ALA A 113 28.19 -2.49 -17.60
C ALA A 113 27.70 -3.82 -16.97
N ILE A 114 26.86 -4.59 -17.68
CA ILE A 114 26.36 -5.91 -17.23
C ILE A 114 27.04 -7.06 -18.00
N GLY A 115 28.15 -6.80 -18.69
CA GLY A 115 28.90 -7.79 -19.45
C GLY A 115 28.41 -8.03 -20.88
N GLY A 116 27.52 -7.17 -21.43
CA GLY A 116 27.03 -7.24 -22.81
C GLY A 116 26.16 -8.46 -23.13
N MET A 117 25.74 -9.22 -22.13
CA MET A 117 24.89 -10.40 -22.28
C MET A 117 23.82 -10.50 -21.21
N TRP A 118 22.75 -11.25 -21.50
CA TRP A 118 21.65 -11.49 -20.58
C TRP A 118 21.38 -13.00 -20.43
N PRO A 119 21.18 -13.54 -19.19
CA PRO A 119 21.42 -12.87 -17.91
C PRO A 119 22.91 -12.57 -17.70
N PRO A 120 23.25 -11.59 -16.81
CA PRO A 120 24.65 -11.31 -16.45
C PRO A 120 25.37 -12.57 -15.95
N PRO A 121 26.67 -12.76 -16.24
CA PRO A 121 27.39 -14.03 -15.97
C PRO A 121 27.37 -14.46 -14.49
N ASP A 122 27.31 -13.49 -13.58
CA ASP A 122 27.35 -13.74 -12.13
C ASP A 122 25.98 -13.94 -11.50
N ILE A 123 24.87 -13.90 -12.31
CA ILE A 123 23.52 -14.08 -11.81
C ILE A 123 23.03 -15.49 -12.13
N LYS A 124 22.78 -16.26 -11.07
CA LYS A 124 22.08 -17.53 -11.16
C LYS A 124 20.56 -17.28 -11.15
N THR A 125 19.90 -17.60 -12.24
CA THR A 125 18.44 -17.48 -12.35
C THR A 125 17.73 -18.53 -11.48
N PHE A 126 16.55 -18.17 -10.95
CA PHE A 126 15.70 -19.10 -10.20
C PHE A 126 15.04 -20.11 -11.15
N ASP A 127 14.83 -21.33 -10.65
CA ASP A 127 13.98 -22.29 -11.34
C ASP A 127 12.51 -21.80 -11.28
N PRO A 128 11.83 -21.61 -12.42
CA PRO A 128 10.45 -21.15 -12.44
C PRO A 128 9.46 -22.09 -11.72
N TRP A 129 9.79 -23.39 -11.66
CA TRP A 129 8.92 -24.44 -11.11
C TRP A 129 9.10 -24.67 -9.60
N ASP A 130 10.01 -23.96 -8.96
CA ASP A 130 10.25 -24.00 -7.53
C ASP A 130 9.50 -22.86 -6.80
N ILE A 131 10.19 -22.06 -6.00
CA ILE A 131 9.61 -20.93 -5.22
C ILE A 131 8.75 -19.97 -6.06
N PRO A 132 9.12 -19.58 -7.30
CA PRO A 132 8.27 -18.72 -8.12
C PRO A 132 6.88 -19.29 -8.41
N LEU A 133 6.76 -20.59 -8.66
CA LEU A 133 5.46 -21.24 -8.82
C LEU A 133 4.62 -21.18 -7.56
N ILE A 134 5.23 -21.47 -6.40
CA ILE A 134 4.55 -21.43 -5.10
C ILE A 134 4.03 -20.01 -4.82
N ASN A 135 4.84 -18.98 -5.09
CA ASN A 135 4.43 -17.58 -4.94
C ASN A 135 3.23 -17.22 -5.84
N THR A 136 3.22 -17.73 -7.06
CA THR A 136 2.10 -17.52 -7.99
C THR A 136 0.83 -18.19 -7.48
N LEU A 137 0.90 -19.39 -6.94
CA LEU A 137 -0.24 -20.09 -6.34
C LEU A 137 -0.78 -19.35 -5.12
N ILE A 138 0.10 -18.81 -4.27
CA ILE A 138 -0.30 -17.99 -3.10
C ILE A 138 -1.02 -16.72 -3.56
N LEU A 139 -0.55 -16.04 -4.61
CA LEU A 139 -1.23 -14.87 -5.17
C LEU A 139 -2.61 -15.20 -5.73
N LEU A 140 -2.75 -16.30 -6.46
CA LEU A 140 -4.04 -16.76 -6.97
C LEU A 140 -5.01 -17.09 -5.84
N LEU A 141 -4.54 -17.76 -4.78
CA LEU A 141 -5.33 -18.05 -3.60
C LEU A 141 -5.75 -16.76 -2.88
N SER A 142 -4.85 -15.80 -2.74
CA SER A 142 -5.14 -14.48 -2.17
C SER A 142 -6.26 -13.77 -2.94
N GLY A 143 -6.22 -13.77 -4.28
CA GLY A 143 -7.30 -13.22 -5.11
C GLY A 143 -8.65 -13.90 -4.88
N THR A 144 -8.65 -15.23 -4.76
CA THR A 144 -9.86 -16.01 -4.49
C THR A 144 -10.45 -15.70 -3.11
N THR A 145 -9.60 -15.66 -2.08
CA THR A 145 -10.05 -15.41 -0.70
C THR A 145 -10.55 -13.98 -0.50
N VAL A 146 -9.93 -12.98 -1.13
CA VAL A 146 -10.40 -11.58 -1.05
C VAL A 146 -11.74 -11.41 -1.78
N THR A 147 -11.95 -12.10 -2.89
CA THR A 147 -13.24 -12.09 -3.60
C THR A 147 -14.35 -12.71 -2.74
N TRP A 148 -14.05 -13.82 -2.08
CA TRP A 148 -14.99 -14.45 -1.14
C TRP A 148 -15.31 -13.53 0.04
N ALA A 149 -14.30 -12.95 0.69
CA ALA A 149 -14.51 -12.02 1.79
C ALA A 149 -15.36 -10.80 1.37
N HIS A 150 -15.13 -10.24 0.19
CA HIS A 150 -15.94 -9.15 -0.34
C HIS A 150 -17.41 -9.55 -0.55
N GLN A 151 -17.66 -10.75 -1.09
CA GLN A 151 -19.01 -11.24 -1.27
C GLN A 151 -19.74 -11.46 0.07
N ALA A 152 -19.07 -12.07 1.04
CA ALA A 152 -19.60 -12.25 2.39
C ALA A 152 -19.97 -10.92 3.06
N MET A 153 -19.14 -9.89 2.90
CA MET A 153 -19.47 -8.56 3.40
C MET A 153 -20.70 -7.93 2.72
N ILE A 154 -20.92 -8.17 1.42
CA ILE A 154 -22.10 -7.68 0.72
C ILE A 154 -23.36 -8.40 1.19
N GLU A 155 -23.28 -9.71 1.43
CA GLU A 155 -24.37 -10.55 1.91
C GLU A 155 -24.64 -10.41 3.41
N ASN A 156 -23.75 -9.72 4.13
CA ASN A 156 -23.82 -9.47 5.56
C ASN A 156 -23.74 -10.77 6.40
N ASP A 157 -22.89 -11.72 5.93
CA ASP A 157 -22.71 -13.07 6.47
C ASP A 157 -21.42 -13.15 7.32
#